data_45227561d0dcc93b81013425ab760ffb
#
_entry.id   45227561d0dcc93b81013425ab760ffb
#
_cell.length_a   1.000
_cell.length_b   1.000
_cell.length_c   1.000
_cell.angle_alpha   90.00
_cell.angle_beta   90.00
_cell.angle_gamma   90.00
#
_symmetry.space_group_name_H-M   'P 1'
#
loop_
_entity.id
_entity.type
_entity.pdbx_description
1 polymer ?
#
loop_
_entity_poly.entity_id
_entity_poly.type
_entity_poly.pdbx_seq_one_letter_code
_entity_poly.pdbx_strand_id
1 'polypeptide(L)'
;MKQGFFALVFLLLTPCSLGEIAVVDDNGDSLKLTSVAQRIISLSPNTTEILFHIGAGEKIVGADEYSNYPPAANEIIRVNNHAAANYELILSLKPDLVIAWQSGNGEKIISRIRELGIPVFVVETGALEDIPDLYRRLGRLTGQSKQANSQALEFYKRLETLREKYSKNKKVRVFYQIWNEPLMTLNGNHMLSDMIALCGGANIFSDAAALVPYVNIESVLAADPQIIISGGKRKTDLIDSGFWRKWTGISAVKNQHLYAIPSDLLQRHSDRILEGTRLMCEYIDLARPAQPLAVRQY
;
A
#
# COMPACT_ATOMS: atom_id res chain seq x y z
N MET A 1 29.64 74.95 -15.96
CA MET A 1 30.02 73.52 -16.16
C MET A 1 29.46 72.73 -15.00
N LYS A 2 28.34 72.01 -15.18
CA LYS A 2 27.72 71.14 -14.18
C LYS A 2 28.00 69.69 -14.58
N GLN A 3 28.86 68.99 -13.82
CA GLN A 3 29.10 67.56 -14.02
C GLN A 3 27.98 66.79 -13.30
N GLY A 4 27.18 66.08 -14.09
CA GLY A 4 26.17 65.13 -13.60
C GLY A 4 26.83 63.80 -13.29
N PHE A 5 26.75 63.35 -12.02
CA PHE A 5 27.20 62.06 -11.53
C PHE A 5 26.06 61.02 -11.79
N PHE A 6 26.27 60.12 -12.75
CA PHE A 6 25.36 59.04 -13.01
C PHE A 6 25.72 57.86 -12.09
N ALA A 7 24.95 57.65 -11.02
CA ALA A 7 25.13 56.48 -10.16
C ALA A 7 24.49 55.24 -10.81
N LEU A 8 25.32 54.30 -11.26
CA LEU A 8 24.90 53.02 -11.78
C LEU A 8 24.53 52.10 -10.62
N VAL A 9 23.23 51.89 -10.39
CA VAL A 9 22.74 50.93 -9.38
C VAL A 9 22.85 49.51 -9.97
N PHE A 10 23.84 48.74 -9.50
CA PHE A 10 23.98 47.31 -9.79
C PHE A 10 22.96 46.55 -8.92
N LEU A 11 21.88 46.08 -9.53
CA LEU A 11 20.94 45.18 -8.89
C LEU A 11 21.61 43.81 -8.78
N LEU A 12 22.10 43.45 -7.60
CA LEU A 12 22.59 42.11 -7.27
C LEU A 12 21.41 41.16 -7.24
N LEU A 13 21.15 40.46 -8.34
CA LEU A 13 20.29 39.28 -8.36
C LEU A 13 20.98 38.17 -7.55
N THR A 14 20.65 38.03 -6.28
CA THR A 14 21.03 36.88 -5.48
C THR A 14 20.36 35.64 -6.10
N PRO A 15 21.12 34.62 -6.57
CA PRO A 15 20.50 33.37 -6.99
C PRO A 15 19.82 32.78 -5.76
N CYS A 16 18.51 32.57 -5.86
CA CYS A 16 17.74 31.80 -4.88
C CYS A 16 18.30 30.36 -4.94
N SER A 17 19.16 30.01 -3.98
CA SER A 17 19.63 28.65 -3.80
C SER A 17 18.40 27.79 -3.47
N LEU A 18 17.84 27.11 -4.46
CA LEU A 18 16.89 26.04 -4.24
C LEU A 18 17.63 24.98 -3.41
N GLY A 19 17.28 24.86 -2.12
CA GLY A 19 17.94 23.93 -1.23
C GLY A 19 17.84 22.50 -1.78
N GLU A 20 18.94 21.74 -1.71
CA GLU A 20 19.01 20.33 -2.06
C GLU A 20 17.91 19.55 -1.32
N ILE A 21 17.14 18.73 -2.04
CA ILE A 21 16.11 17.87 -1.45
C ILE A 21 16.78 16.53 -1.15
N ALA A 22 16.94 16.21 0.12
CA ALA A 22 17.48 14.92 0.56
C ALA A 22 16.38 14.10 1.26
N VAL A 23 16.16 12.86 0.81
CA VAL A 23 15.18 11.92 1.38
C VAL A 23 15.81 10.55 1.44
N VAL A 24 15.63 9.84 2.55
CA VAL A 24 16.06 8.45 2.70
C VAL A 24 14.95 7.53 2.20
N ASP A 25 15.29 6.55 1.37
CA ASP A 25 14.36 5.53 0.87
C ASP A 25 14.24 4.33 1.84
N ASP A 26 13.43 3.33 1.48
CA ASP A 26 13.19 2.18 2.36
C ASP A 26 14.34 1.17 2.38
N ASN A 27 15.34 1.30 1.49
CA ASN A 27 16.60 0.57 1.57
C ASN A 27 17.64 1.25 2.46
N GLY A 28 17.35 2.47 2.96
CA GLY A 28 18.28 3.29 3.72
C GLY A 28 19.20 4.16 2.85
N ASP A 29 19.00 4.17 1.53
CA ASP A 29 19.78 4.99 0.61
C ASP A 29 19.31 6.44 0.63
N SER A 30 20.25 7.40 0.69
CA SER A 30 19.94 8.83 0.63
C SER A 30 19.84 9.30 -0.82
N LEU A 31 18.62 9.58 -1.27
CA LEU A 31 18.37 10.21 -2.55
C LEU A 31 18.45 11.73 -2.41
N LYS A 32 19.22 12.36 -3.33
CA LYS A 32 19.39 13.81 -3.40
C LYS A 32 18.94 14.32 -4.77
N LEU A 33 18.04 15.30 -4.77
CA LEU A 33 17.59 16.02 -5.95
C LEU A 33 17.92 17.50 -5.85
N THR A 34 18.34 18.11 -6.95
CA THR A 34 18.64 19.55 -7.04
C THR A 34 17.37 20.41 -7.12
N SER A 35 16.25 19.79 -7.52
CA SER A 35 14.92 20.40 -7.60
C SER A 35 13.85 19.34 -7.40
N VAL A 36 12.61 19.75 -7.15
CA VAL A 36 11.46 18.83 -7.07
C VAL A 36 11.23 18.12 -8.40
N ALA A 37 10.96 16.83 -8.32
CA ALA A 37 10.69 15.99 -9.48
C ALA A 37 9.50 16.51 -10.29
N GLN A 38 9.64 16.55 -11.63
CA GLN A 38 8.62 16.98 -12.57
C GLN A 38 8.23 15.88 -13.57
N ARG A 39 9.09 14.89 -13.74
CA ARG A 39 8.89 13.78 -14.69
C ARG A 39 9.14 12.46 -14.00
N ILE A 40 8.08 11.89 -13.45
CA ILE A 40 8.16 10.74 -12.55
C ILE A 40 7.74 9.46 -13.30
N ILE A 41 8.48 8.39 -13.12
CA ILE A 41 8.02 7.05 -13.46
C ILE A 41 7.68 6.31 -12.18
N SER A 42 6.48 5.75 -12.12
CA SER A 42 5.97 4.94 -11.00
C SER A 42 5.90 3.47 -11.41
N LEU A 43 6.78 2.64 -10.86
CA LEU A 43 6.90 1.22 -11.22
C LEU A 43 6.01 0.28 -10.40
N SER A 44 5.01 0.84 -9.70
CA SER A 44 4.04 0.04 -8.96
C SER A 44 2.69 0.76 -8.82
N PRO A 45 1.56 0.01 -8.75
CA PRO A 45 0.23 0.59 -8.64
C PRO A 45 0.02 1.43 -7.37
N ASN A 46 0.54 0.97 -6.22
CA ASN A 46 0.41 1.67 -4.94
C ASN A 46 1.09 3.05 -4.98
N THR A 47 2.29 3.16 -5.54
CA THR A 47 2.99 4.46 -5.65
C THR A 47 2.29 5.38 -6.64
N THR A 48 1.73 4.85 -7.72
CA THR A 48 0.87 5.63 -8.63
C THR A 48 -0.34 6.20 -7.89
N GLU A 49 -1.06 5.39 -7.12
CA GLU A 49 -2.21 5.84 -6.33
C GLU A 49 -1.81 6.93 -5.32
N ILE A 50 -0.68 6.74 -4.61
CA ILE A 50 -0.17 7.73 -3.65
C ILE A 50 0.17 9.06 -4.33
N LEU A 51 0.87 9.04 -5.47
CA LEU A 51 1.22 10.24 -6.21
C LEU A 51 -0.01 11.04 -6.64
N PHE A 52 -1.05 10.38 -7.12
CA PHE A 52 -2.33 11.05 -7.40
C PHE A 52 -2.97 11.63 -6.13
N HIS A 53 -2.95 10.86 -5.04
CA HIS A 53 -3.57 11.24 -3.77
C HIS A 53 -2.93 12.49 -3.14
N ILE A 54 -1.60 12.62 -3.26
CA ILE A 54 -0.86 13.78 -2.78
C ILE A 54 -0.79 14.96 -3.78
N GLY A 55 -1.47 14.84 -4.96
CA GLY A 55 -1.52 15.91 -5.96
C GLY A 55 -0.32 15.96 -6.92
N ALA A 56 0.46 14.87 -7.06
CA ALA A 56 1.57 14.76 -7.99
C ALA A 56 1.24 13.94 -9.25
N GLY A 57 -0.03 13.58 -9.48
CA GLY A 57 -0.45 12.71 -10.57
C GLY A 57 -0.06 13.21 -11.97
N GLU A 58 -0.18 14.51 -12.23
CA GLU A 58 0.17 15.12 -13.52
C GLU A 58 1.68 15.05 -13.85
N LYS A 59 2.52 14.76 -12.85
CA LYS A 59 3.97 14.60 -13.03
C LYS A 59 4.35 13.19 -13.46
N ILE A 60 3.42 12.23 -13.46
CA ILE A 60 3.68 10.85 -13.83
C ILE A 60 3.70 10.73 -15.35
N VAL A 61 4.87 10.46 -15.92
CA VAL A 61 5.08 10.29 -17.36
C VAL A 61 5.11 8.83 -17.80
N GLY A 62 5.26 7.90 -16.85
CA GLY A 62 5.24 6.46 -17.09
C GLY A 62 4.81 5.69 -15.85
N ALA A 63 4.06 4.60 -16.04
CA ALA A 63 3.50 3.83 -14.94
C ALA A 63 3.58 2.31 -15.20
N ASP A 64 3.46 1.53 -14.14
CA ASP A 64 3.30 0.09 -14.18
C ASP A 64 1.99 -0.32 -14.89
N GLU A 65 1.99 -1.52 -15.52
CA GLU A 65 0.86 -2.08 -16.26
C GLU A 65 -0.44 -2.13 -15.42
N TYR A 66 -0.34 -2.39 -14.14
CA TYR A 66 -1.48 -2.52 -13.22
C TYR A 66 -1.90 -1.21 -12.55
N SER A 67 -1.28 -0.09 -12.90
CA SER A 67 -1.61 1.25 -12.39
C SER A 67 -2.90 1.77 -13.03
N ASN A 68 -4.06 1.34 -12.54
CA ASN A 68 -5.39 1.61 -13.11
C ASN A 68 -6.28 2.49 -12.22
N TYR A 69 -5.73 3.06 -11.14
CA TYR A 69 -6.45 3.94 -10.23
C TYR A 69 -5.59 5.17 -9.85
N PRO A 70 -6.19 6.38 -9.80
CA PRO A 70 -7.56 6.70 -10.21
C PRO A 70 -7.78 6.51 -11.73
N PRO A 71 -9.00 6.69 -12.28
CA PRO A 71 -9.24 6.49 -13.72
C PRO A 71 -8.25 7.22 -14.64
N ALA A 72 -7.78 8.41 -14.24
CA ALA A 72 -6.76 9.17 -14.98
C ALA A 72 -5.42 8.42 -15.14
N ALA A 73 -5.11 7.49 -14.24
CA ALA A 73 -3.90 6.67 -14.36
C ALA A 73 -3.92 5.76 -15.60
N ASN A 74 -5.09 5.45 -16.18
CA ASN A 74 -5.18 4.62 -17.37
C ASN A 74 -4.59 5.28 -18.63
N GLU A 75 -4.50 6.61 -18.64
CA GLU A 75 -3.97 7.39 -19.75
C GLU A 75 -2.43 7.48 -19.74
N ILE A 76 -1.77 7.03 -18.66
CA ILE A 76 -0.32 7.09 -18.52
C ILE A 76 0.33 5.96 -19.34
N ILE A 77 1.45 6.26 -19.99
CA ILE A 77 2.24 5.29 -20.76
C ILE A 77 2.71 4.16 -19.86
N ARG A 78 2.54 2.90 -20.31
CA ARG A 78 2.99 1.71 -19.56
C ARG A 78 4.44 1.41 -19.89
N VAL A 79 5.30 1.38 -18.85
CA VAL A 79 6.75 1.22 -19.01
C VAL A 79 7.30 -0.08 -18.46
N ASN A 80 6.53 -0.78 -17.63
CA ASN A 80 6.91 -2.08 -17.06
C ASN A 80 5.70 -2.95 -16.77
N ASN A 81 5.95 -4.23 -16.61
CA ASN A 81 5.05 -5.22 -16.00
C ASN A 81 5.83 -6.02 -14.95
N HIS A 82 5.18 -7.02 -14.34
CA HIS A 82 5.80 -7.88 -13.32
C HIS A 82 7.05 -8.64 -13.80
N ALA A 83 7.27 -8.81 -15.10
CA ALA A 83 8.37 -9.61 -15.67
C ALA A 83 9.55 -8.75 -16.18
N ALA A 84 9.27 -7.55 -16.70
CA ALA A 84 10.28 -6.74 -17.39
C ALA A 84 9.94 -5.25 -17.38
N ALA A 85 11.00 -4.42 -17.44
CA ALA A 85 10.92 -2.99 -17.69
C ALA A 85 11.43 -2.66 -19.09
N ASN A 86 10.76 -1.74 -19.78
CA ASN A 86 11.18 -1.22 -21.08
C ASN A 86 12.13 -0.03 -20.87
N TYR A 87 13.40 -0.30 -20.77
CA TYR A 87 14.42 0.72 -20.48
C TYR A 87 14.56 1.78 -21.57
N GLU A 88 14.36 1.42 -22.86
CA GLU A 88 14.39 2.38 -23.97
C GLU A 88 13.24 3.38 -23.85
N LEU A 89 12.04 2.90 -23.55
CA LEU A 89 10.89 3.74 -23.33
C LEU A 89 11.07 4.62 -22.08
N ILE A 90 11.58 4.05 -20.97
CA ILE A 90 11.92 4.80 -19.75
C ILE A 90 12.87 5.96 -20.09
N LEU A 91 13.97 5.71 -20.80
CA LEU A 91 14.92 6.75 -21.21
C LEU A 91 14.28 7.80 -22.12
N SER A 92 13.45 7.37 -23.08
CA SER A 92 12.77 8.29 -24.01
C SER A 92 11.83 9.27 -23.31
N LEU A 93 11.24 8.87 -22.19
CA LEU A 93 10.38 9.71 -21.35
C LEU A 93 11.17 10.74 -20.51
N LYS A 94 12.51 10.66 -20.50
CA LYS A 94 13.41 11.58 -19.77
C LYS A 94 12.95 11.84 -18.33
N PRO A 95 12.80 10.81 -17.49
CA PRO A 95 12.40 11.00 -16.11
C PRO A 95 13.52 11.66 -15.29
N ASP A 96 13.13 12.47 -14.33
CA ASP A 96 14.01 13.02 -13.29
C ASP A 96 13.91 12.25 -11.96
N LEU A 97 12.93 11.34 -11.87
CA LEU A 97 12.76 10.43 -10.74
C LEU A 97 12.05 9.13 -11.19
N VAL A 98 12.55 8.00 -10.72
CA VAL A 98 11.84 6.71 -10.77
C VAL A 98 11.52 6.30 -9.35
N ILE A 99 10.27 5.88 -9.10
CA ILE A 99 9.84 5.28 -7.84
C ILE A 99 9.63 3.80 -8.10
N ALA A 100 10.40 2.97 -7.39
CA ALA A 100 10.43 1.53 -7.57
C ALA A 100 10.02 0.81 -6.27
N TRP A 101 9.37 -0.33 -6.38
CA TRP A 101 9.00 -1.17 -5.26
C TRP A 101 9.98 -2.34 -5.13
N GLN A 102 10.69 -2.43 -3.99
CA GLN A 102 11.80 -3.38 -3.80
C GLN A 102 11.38 -4.83 -4.09
N SER A 103 10.38 -5.35 -3.39
CA SER A 103 9.94 -6.75 -3.54
C SER A 103 9.29 -7.03 -4.89
N GLY A 104 8.60 -6.04 -5.49
CA GLY A 104 7.84 -6.24 -6.71
C GLY A 104 8.66 -6.05 -7.98
N ASN A 105 9.55 -5.05 -8.05
CA ASN A 105 10.39 -4.82 -9.21
C ASN A 105 11.71 -5.61 -9.14
N GLY A 106 12.21 -5.86 -7.94
CA GLY A 106 13.44 -6.58 -7.69
C GLY A 106 14.70 -5.78 -8.00
N GLU A 107 15.80 -6.17 -7.36
CA GLU A 107 17.08 -5.46 -7.42
C GLU A 107 17.61 -5.32 -8.86
N LYS A 108 17.40 -6.30 -9.72
CA LYS A 108 17.89 -6.28 -11.11
C LYS A 108 17.32 -5.11 -11.91
N ILE A 109 16.02 -4.81 -11.78
CA ILE A 109 15.39 -3.68 -12.49
C ILE A 109 15.86 -2.37 -11.86
N ILE A 110 15.89 -2.28 -10.53
CA ILE A 110 16.30 -1.10 -9.78
C ILE A 110 17.74 -0.70 -10.12
N SER A 111 18.68 -1.63 -10.00
CA SER A 111 20.09 -1.39 -10.31
C SER A 111 20.30 -0.99 -11.77
N ARG A 112 19.57 -1.62 -12.71
CA ARG A 112 19.69 -1.26 -14.12
C ARG A 112 19.23 0.17 -14.40
N ILE A 113 18.19 0.66 -13.75
CA ILE A 113 17.73 2.04 -13.89
C ILE A 113 18.76 3.02 -13.30
N ARG A 114 19.35 2.68 -12.15
CA ARG A 114 20.44 3.46 -11.54
C ARG A 114 21.67 3.55 -12.46
N GLU A 115 22.07 2.45 -13.10
CA GLU A 115 23.16 2.42 -14.09
C GLU A 115 22.93 3.33 -15.31
N LEU A 116 21.66 3.57 -15.66
CA LEU A 116 21.28 4.54 -16.71
C LEU A 116 21.37 6.00 -16.25
N GLY A 117 21.81 6.25 -15.01
CA GLY A 117 21.98 7.58 -14.45
C GLY A 117 20.67 8.25 -13.99
N ILE A 118 19.59 7.48 -13.84
CA ILE A 118 18.30 8.00 -13.41
C ILE A 118 18.18 7.87 -11.89
N PRO A 119 17.80 8.92 -11.15
CA PRO A 119 17.53 8.85 -9.72
C PRO A 119 16.40 7.86 -9.41
N VAL A 120 16.62 6.93 -8.47
CA VAL A 120 15.63 5.93 -8.05
C VAL A 120 15.36 6.07 -6.57
N PHE A 121 14.08 6.23 -6.21
CA PHE A 121 13.58 6.15 -4.84
C PHE A 121 12.91 4.79 -4.63
N VAL A 122 13.43 4.00 -3.70
CA VAL A 122 12.94 2.66 -3.44
C VAL A 122 11.91 2.66 -2.32
N VAL A 123 10.81 1.94 -2.51
CA VAL A 123 9.70 1.82 -1.57
C VAL A 123 9.52 0.37 -1.15
N GLU A 124 9.38 0.14 0.15
CA GLU A 124 9.01 -1.16 0.74
C GLU A 124 8.21 -0.92 2.04
N THR A 125 6.89 -0.86 1.95
CA THR A 125 6.02 -0.65 3.11
C THR A 125 5.69 -1.97 3.80
N GLY A 126 6.09 -2.13 5.05
CA GLY A 126 5.88 -3.34 5.85
C GLY A 126 4.65 -3.27 6.76
N ALA A 127 4.24 -2.08 7.19
CA ALA A 127 3.13 -1.84 8.12
C ALA A 127 2.19 -0.73 7.62
N LEU A 128 0.97 -0.68 8.16
CA LEU A 128 0.02 0.40 7.83
C LEU A 128 0.54 1.78 8.22
N GLU A 129 1.32 1.85 9.30
CA GLU A 129 1.93 3.05 9.84
C GLU A 129 3.02 3.66 8.94
N ASP A 130 3.61 2.87 8.03
CA ASP A 130 4.64 3.33 7.09
C ASP A 130 4.05 4.19 5.96
N ILE A 131 2.77 3.97 5.62
CA ILE A 131 2.11 4.62 4.48
C ILE A 131 2.05 6.15 4.63
N PRO A 132 1.66 6.72 5.79
CA PRO A 132 1.69 8.17 6.00
C PRO A 132 3.10 8.79 5.92
N ASP A 133 4.13 8.06 6.32
CA ASP A 133 5.50 8.54 6.18
C ASP A 133 5.93 8.54 4.70
N LEU A 134 5.58 7.51 3.95
CA LEU A 134 5.80 7.47 2.50
C LEU A 134 5.12 8.67 1.80
N TYR A 135 3.89 9.07 2.20
CA TYR A 135 3.25 10.28 1.67
C TYR A 135 4.14 11.51 1.88
N ARG A 136 4.68 11.71 3.09
CA ARG A 136 5.54 12.85 3.41
C ARG A 136 6.83 12.85 2.59
N ARG A 137 7.46 11.68 2.45
CA ARG A 137 8.70 11.53 1.65
C ARG A 137 8.44 11.83 0.18
N LEU A 138 7.39 11.25 -0.43
CA LEU A 138 7.00 11.54 -1.79
C LEU A 138 6.55 13.00 -1.97
N GLY A 139 5.86 13.57 -0.99
CA GLY A 139 5.49 15.00 -0.99
C GLY A 139 6.69 15.93 -1.05
N ARG A 140 7.79 15.61 -0.35
CA ARG A 140 9.05 16.36 -0.42
C ARG A 140 9.70 16.24 -1.80
N LEU A 141 9.80 15.03 -2.34
CA LEU A 141 10.39 14.78 -3.65
C LEU A 141 9.62 15.46 -4.80
N THR A 142 8.31 15.60 -4.66
CA THR A 142 7.42 16.12 -5.72
C THR A 142 6.99 17.58 -5.51
N GLY A 143 7.39 18.22 -4.41
CA GLY A 143 6.95 19.58 -4.06
C GLY A 143 5.51 19.67 -3.54
N GLN A 144 4.90 18.54 -3.18
CA GLN A 144 3.52 18.46 -2.68
C GLN A 144 3.45 18.30 -1.15
N SER A 145 4.45 18.77 -0.41
CA SER A 145 4.60 18.56 1.04
C SER A 145 3.36 18.98 1.84
N LYS A 146 2.69 20.08 1.48
CA LYS A 146 1.49 20.55 2.19
C LYS A 146 0.35 19.55 2.08
N GLN A 147 0.05 19.09 0.87
CA GLN A 147 -1.02 18.12 0.62
C GLN A 147 -0.66 16.76 1.22
N ALA A 148 0.57 16.30 1.01
CA ALA A 148 1.06 15.04 1.56
C ALA A 148 0.96 14.98 3.09
N ASN A 149 1.32 16.05 3.80
CA ASN A 149 1.18 16.12 5.26
C ASN A 149 -0.29 16.09 5.71
N SER A 150 -1.18 16.76 4.97
CA SER A 150 -2.62 16.74 5.26
C SER A 150 -3.18 15.32 5.08
N GLN A 151 -2.85 14.65 3.97
CA GLN A 151 -3.29 13.28 3.69
C GLN A 151 -2.71 12.27 4.68
N ALA A 152 -1.45 12.43 5.07
CA ALA A 152 -0.82 11.59 6.09
C ALA A 152 -1.55 11.70 7.44
N LEU A 153 -1.92 12.91 7.85
CA LEU A 153 -2.69 13.12 9.09
C LEU A 153 -4.08 12.50 9.02
N GLU A 154 -4.76 12.64 7.86
CA GLU A 154 -6.08 12.06 7.66
C GLU A 154 -6.03 10.52 7.67
N PHE A 155 -5.00 9.93 7.04
CA PHE A 155 -4.78 8.48 7.11
C PHE A 155 -4.64 7.99 8.55
N TYR A 156 -3.80 8.65 9.36
CA TYR A 156 -3.63 8.30 10.77
C TYR A 156 -4.94 8.38 11.56
N LYS A 157 -5.74 9.44 11.38
CA LYS A 157 -7.04 9.58 12.06
C LYS A 157 -7.99 8.46 11.71
N ARG A 158 -8.07 8.09 10.43
CA ARG A 158 -8.93 6.99 9.97
C ARG A 158 -8.45 5.64 10.51
N LEU A 159 -7.14 5.40 10.51
CA LEU A 159 -6.53 4.18 11.07
C LEU A 159 -6.85 4.05 12.57
N GLU A 160 -6.63 5.12 13.35
CA GLU A 160 -6.92 5.11 14.77
C GLU A 160 -8.43 4.92 15.08
N THR A 161 -9.30 5.53 14.28
CA THR A 161 -10.76 5.30 14.41
C THR A 161 -11.12 3.81 14.26
N LEU A 162 -10.52 3.13 13.28
CA LEU A 162 -10.71 1.69 13.11
C LEU A 162 -10.14 0.90 14.30
N ARG A 163 -8.94 1.26 14.76
CA ARG A 163 -8.25 0.63 15.89
C ARG A 163 -9.06 0.74 17.18
N GLU A 164 -9.53 1.94 17.52
CA GLU A 164 -10.35 2.19 18.72
C GLU A 164 -11.65 1.40 18.68
N LYS A 165 -12.29 1.30 17.50
CA LYS A 165 -13.57 0.63 17.34
C LYS A 165 -13.48 -0.89 17.47
N TYR A 166 -12.40 -1.51 16.94
CA TYR A 166 -12.40 -2.95 16.75
C TYR A 166 -11.33 -3.72 17.54
N SER A 167 -10.18 -3.13 17.87
CA SER A 167 -9.00 -3.87 18.37
C SER A 167 -9.24 -4.56 19.71
N LYS A 168 -10.10 -3.99 20.56
CA LYS A 168 -10.44 -4.49 21.89
C LYS A 168 -11.58 -5.49 21.93
N ASN A 169 -12.21 -5.76 20.79
CA ASN A 169 -13.31 -6.70 20.68
C ASN A 169 -12.81 -8.15 20.92
N LYS A 170 -13.74 -9.03 21.33
CA LYS A 170 -13.46 -10.46 21.50
C LYS A 170 -12.84 -11.02 20.24
N LYS A 171 -11.73 -11.74 20.35
CA LYS A 171 -10.98 -12.27 19.21
C LYS A 171 -11.80 -13.28 18.42
N VAL A 172 -11.72 -13.18 17.10
CA VAL A 172 -12.32 -14.10 16.11
C VAL A 172 -11.20 -14.81 15.40
N ARG A 173 -11.22 -16.16 15.32
CA ARG A 173 -10.23 -16.94 14.57
C ARG A 173 -10.44 -16.74 13.08
N VAL A 174 -9.41 -16.21 12.40
CA VAL A 174 -9.44 -15.83 10.99
C VAL A 174 -8.49 -16.72 10.20
N PHE A 175 -8.98 -17.30 9.12
CA PHE A 175 -8.15 -17.85 8.06
C PHE A 175 -8.15 -16.88 6.89
N TYR A 176 -6.97 -16.38 6.50
CA TYR A 176 -6.82 -15.59 5.29
C TYR A 176 -6.27 -16.48 4.17
N GLN A 177 -7.04 -16.68 3.11
CA GLN A 177 -6.66 -17.47 1.96
C GLN A 177 -6.02 -16.59 0.89
N ILE A 178 -4.72 -16.79 0.64
CA ILE A 178 -4.02 -16.13 -0.48
C ILE A 178 -4.31 -16.87 -1.78
N TRP A 179 -4.22 -18.22 -1.76
CA TRP A 179 -4.39 -19.07 -2.92
C TRP A 179 -5.06 -20.39 -2.50
N ASN A 180 -5.76 -21.03 -3.42
CA ASN A 180 -6.54 -22.24 -3.11
C ASN A 180 -5.83 -23.55 -3.54
N GLU A 181 -4.96 -23.51 -4.55
CA GLU A 181 -4.35 -24.72 -5.11
C GLU A 181 -2.94 -24.46 -5.64
N PRO A 182 -1.89 -24.72 -4.83
CA PRO A 182 -1.94 -25.25 -3.45
C PRO A 182 -2.51 -24.23 -2.46
N LEU A 183 -3.07 -24.71 -1.34
CA LEU A 183 -3.63 -23.83 -0.32
C LEU A 183 -2.53 -23.02 0.37
N MET A 184 -2.63 -21.70 0.32
CA MET A 184 -1.64 -20.76 0.87
C MET A 184 -2.31 -19.73 1.77
N THR A 185 -1.58 -19.34 2.80
CA THR A 185 -1.97 -18.30 3.77
C THR A 185 -0.80 -17.37 4.06
N LEU A 186 -0.89 -16.59 5.13
CA LEU A 186 0.13 -15.66 5.59
C LEU A 186 0.40 -15.86 7.09
N ASN A 187 1.62 -15.54 7.52
CA ASN A 187 1.99 -15.55 8.93
C ASN A 187 1.72 -14.22 9.63
N GLY A 188 2.12 -14.12 10.91
CA GLY A 188 1.94 -12.94 11.75
C GLY A 188 2.73 -11.69 11.32
N ASN A 189 3.79 -11.85 10.52
CA ASN A 189 4.65 -10.74 10.09
C ASN A 189 4.14 -10.05 8.80
N HIS A 190 3.06 -10.53 8.21
CA HIS A 190 2.49 -9.95 7.01
C HIS A 190 1.52 -8.80 7.38
N MET A 191 1.54 -7.67 6.68
CA MET A 191 0.66 -6.50 6.93
C MET A 191 -0.83 -6.87 7.04
N LEU A 192 -1.31 -7.84 6.26
CA LEU A 192 -2.69 -8.33 6.38
C LEU A 192 -2.97 -8.97 7.73
N SER A 193 -1.97 -9.53 8.41
CA SER A 193 -2.14 -10.01 9.79
C SER A 193 -2.29 -8.87 10.79
N ASP A 194 -1.60 -7.75 10.56
CA ASP A 194 -1.80 -6.53 11.37
C ASP A 194 -3.21 -5.99 11.17
N MET A 195 -3.71 -5.98 9.92
CA MET A 195 -5.11 -5.61 9.63
C MET A 195 -6.10 -6.54 10.34
N ILE A 196 -5.87 -7.85 10.32
CA ILE A 196 -6.68 -8.83 11.04
C ILE A 196 -6.65 -8.54 12.54
N ALA A 197 -5.48 -8.30 13.13
CA ALA A 197 -5.31 -8.02 14.55
C ALA A 197 -5.99 -6.70 14.96
N LEU A 198 -5.85 -5.65 14.14
CA LEU A 198 -6.53 -4.36 14.30
C LEU A 198 -8.06 -4.53 14.35
N CYS A 199 -8.61 -5.41 13.51
CA CYS A 199 -10.04 -5.72 13.46
C CYS A 199 -10.53 -6.63 14.61
N GLY A 200 -9.67 -6.95 15.58
CA GLY A 200 -10.01 -7.89 16.65
C GLY A 200 -10.06 -9.35 16.17
N GLY A 201 -9.41 -9.67 15.06
CA GLY A 201 -9.17 -11.03 14.61
C GLY A 201 -7.93 -11.66 15.23
N ALA A 202 -7.79 -12.97 15.06
CA ALA A 202 -6.59 -13.75 15.35
C ALA A 202 -6.28 -14.62 14.13
N ASN A 203 -5.18 -14.34 13.45
CA ASN A 203 -4.72 -15.18 12.34
C ASN A 203 -4.32 -16.55 12.89
N ILE A 204 -5.01 -17.61 12.41
CA ILE A 204 -4.78 -18.99 12.91
C ILE A 204 -3.41 -19.57 12.51
N PHE A 205 -2.67 -18.91 11.61
CA PHE A 205 -1.32 -19.27 11.18
C PHE A 205 -0.28 -18.20 11.49
N SER A 206 -0.54 -17.33 12.50
CA SER A 206 0.39 -16.26 12.92
C SER A 206 1.81 -16.77 13.19
N ASP A 207 1.96 -17.98 13.73
CA ASP A 207 3.23 -18.55 14.17
C ASP A 207 3.97 -19.33 13.08
N ALA A 208 3.46 -19.36 11.85
CA ALA A 208 4.11 -20.02 10.73
C ALA A 208 5.46 -19.36 10.39
N ALA A 209 6.49 -20.18 10.10
CA ALA A 209 7.84 -19.67 9.88
C ALA A 209 7.97 -18.85 8.57
N ALA A 210 7.34 -19.30 7.49
CA ALA A 210 7.36 -18.58 6.21
C ALA A 210 6.34 -17.44 6.20
N LEU A 211 6.66 -16.32 5.53
CA LEU A 211 5.74 -15.18 5.39
C LEU A 211 4.44 -15.59 4.69
N VAL A 212 4.56 -16.43 3.66
CA VAL A 212 3.44 -16.99 2.89
C VAL A 212 3.60 -18.52 2.85
N PRO A 213 3.12 -19.23 3.89
CA PRO A 213 3.26 -20.68 3.96
C PRO A 213 2.22 -21.42 3.12
N TYR A 214 2.60 -22.59 2.61
CA TYR A 214 1.66 -23.63 2.20
C TYR A 214 1.07 -24.31 3.43
N VAL A 215 -0.22 -24.58 3.42
CA VAL A 215 -0.92 -25.27 4.50
C VAL A 215 -1.78 -26.40 3.93
N ASN A 216 -2.03 -27.42 4.75
CA ASN A 216 -2.99 -28.47 4.39
C ASN A 216 -4.35 -28.19 5.02
N ILE A 217 -5.37 -28.84 4.50
CA ILE A 217 -6.74 -28.63 4.94
C ILE A 217 -6.96 -29.16 6.36
N GLU A 218 -6.23 -30.20 6.77
CA GLU A 218 -6.30 -30.80 8.10
C GLU A 218 -5.88 -29.78 9.16
N SER A 219 -4.85 -28.98 8.90
CA SER A 219 -4.41 -27.91 9.79
C SER A 219 -5.47 -26.81 9.93
N VAL A 220 -6.18 -26.47 8.84
CA VAL A 220 -7.28 -25.50 8.87
C VAL A 220 -8.47 -26.06 9.66
N LEU A 221 -8.81 -27.36 9.47
CA LEU A 221 -9.86 -28.05 10.22
C LEU A 221 -9.53 -28.06 11.73
N ALA A 222 -8.28 -28.39 12.10
CA ALA A 222 -7.84 -28.42 13.48
C ALA A 222 -7.90 -27.05 14.16
N ALA A 223 -7.57 -25.98 13.43
CA ALA A 223 -7.63 -24.61 13.93
C ALA A 223 -9.06 -24.02 13.97
N ASP A 224 -10.02 -24.62 13.27
CA ASP A 224 -11.44 -24.27 13.21
C ASP A 224 -11.68 -22.75 13.11
N PRO A 225 -11.36 -22.08 11.97
CA PRO A 225 -11.60 -20.66 11.81
C PRO A 225 -13.09 -20.34 11.85
N GLN A 226 -13.41 -19.20 12.47
CA GLN A 226 -14.78 -18.68 12.54
C GLN A 226 -15.16 -17.85 11.31
N ILE A 227 -14.14 -17.40 10.57
CA ILE A 227 -14.28 -16.66 9.32
C ILE A 227 -13.13 -17.03 8.37
N ILE A 228 -13.44 -17.11 7.09
CA ILE A 228 -12.46 -17.24 6.00
C ILE A 228 -12.56 -16.01 5.12
N ILE A 229 -11.44 -15.33 4.89
CA ILE A 229 -11.33 -14.15 4.04
C ILE A 229 -10.33 -14.43 2.93
N SER A 230 -10.60 -13.96 1.70
CA SER A 230 -9.66 -13.98 0.59
C SER A 230 -9.64 -12.66 -0.18
N GLY A 231 -8.64 -12.47 -1.02
CA GLY A 231 -8.68 -11.49 -2.09
C GLY A 231 -9.70 -11.90 -3.18
N GLY A 232 -10.43 -10.93 -3.72
CA GLY A 232 -11.41 -11.12 -4.80
C GLY A 232 -11.35 -10.00 -5.82
N LYS A 233 -12.18 -10.09 -6.87
CA LYS A 233 -12.27 -9.03 -7.89
C LYS A 233 -13.27 -7.93 -7.53
N ARG A 234 -14.34 -8.27 -6.80
CA ARG A 234 -15.44 -7.36 -6.42
C ARG A 234 -15.84 -7.55 -4.96
N LYS A 235 -16.44 -6.51 -4.34
CA LYS A 235 -16.98 -6.56 -2.96
C LYS A 235 -18.09 -7.62 -2.75
N THR A 236 -18.72 -8.06 -3.82
CA THR A 236 -19.80 -9.05 -3.81
C THR A 236 -19.32 -10.46 -4.12
N ASP A 237 -18.02 -10.62 -4.43
CA ASP A 237 -17.48 -11.95 -4.67
C ASP A 237 -17.48 -12.70 -3.34
N LEU A 238 -18.23 -13.77 -3.27
CA LEU A 238 -18.00 -14.77 -2.23
C LEU A 238 -16.72 -15.51 -2.63
N ILE A 239 -15.95 -15.94 -1.65
CA ILE A 239 -14.89 -16.94 -1.90
C ILE A 239 -15.52 -18.04 -2.73
N ASP A 240 -14.79 -18.58 -3.72
CA ASP A 240 -15.25 -19.76 -4.45
C ASP A 240 -15.65 -20.83 -3.44
N SER A 241 -16.96 -20.80 -3.13
CA SER A 241 -17.54 -21.64 -2.10
C SER A 241 -17.50 -23.12 -2.47
N GLY A 242 -17.18 -23.46 -3.73
CA GLY A 242 -17.08 -24.84 -4.19
C GLY A 242 -15.99 -25.62 -3.46
N PHE A 243 -14.84 -25.01 -3.24
CA PHE A 243 -13.76 -25.63 -2.46
C PHE A 243 -14.15 -25.82 -0.99
N TRP A 244 -14.74 -24.80 -0.35
CA TRP A 244 -15.03 -24.80 1.10
C TRP A 244 -16.30 -25.54 1.46
N ARG A 245 -17.32 -25.61 0.60
CA ARG A 245 -18.65 -26.22 0.90
C ARG A 245 -18.59 -27.65 1.41
N LYS A 246 -17.57 -28.43 1.00
CA LYS A 246 -17.40 -29.83 1.42
C LYS A 246 -16.88 -29.96 2.86
N TRP A 247 -16.38 -28.87 3.45
CA TRP A 247 -15.74 -28.89 4.78
C TRP A 247 -16.68 -28.35 5.87
N THR A 248 -17.87 -28.95 5.97
CA THR A 248 -18.96 -28.52 6.87
C THR A 248 -18.62 -28.56 8.37
N GLY A 249 -17.51 -29.23 8.75
CA GLY A 249 -16.99 -29.22 10.12
C GLY A 249 -16.34 -27.89 10.53
N ILE A 250 -15.97 -27.02 9.59
CA ILE A 250 -15.35 -25.72 9.87
C ILE A 250 -16.44 -24.71 10.27
N SER A 251 -16.27 -24.03 11.39
CA SER A 251 -17.20 -23.02 11.92
C SER A 251 -17.55 -21.94 10.90
N ALA A 252 -16.57 -21.44 10.14
CA ALA A 252 -16.77 -20.45 9.09
C ALA A 252 -17.71 -20.96 7.98
N VAL A 253 -17.55 -22.23 7.58
CA VAL A 253 -18.39 -22.86 6.52
C VAL A 253 -19.79 -23.07 7.03
N LYS A 254 -19.94 -23.65 8.23
CA LYS A 254 -21.22 -23.90 8.88
C LYS A 254 -22.05 -22.62 9.04
N ASN A 255 -21.41 -21.50 9.40
CA ASN A 255 -22.07 -20.23 9.66
C ASN A 255 -22.06 -19.27 8.44
N GLN A 256 -21.56 -19.72 7.28
CA GLN A 256 -21.50 -18.97 6.03
C GLN A 256 -20.65 -17.67 6.11
N HIS A 257 -19.62 -17.66 6.97
CA HIS A 257 -18.67 -16.56 7.09
C HIS A 257 -17.49 -16.73 6.11
N LEU A 258 -17.79 -16.67 4.82
CA LEU A 258 -16.85 -16.81 3.72
C LEU A 258 -16.91 -15.52 2.88
N TYR A 259 -15.90 -14.65 2.98
CA TYR A 259 -15.94 -13.33 2.38
C TYR A 259 -14.74 -13.07 1.47
N ALA A 260 -14.97 -12.37 0.37
CA ALA A 260 -13.92 -11.83 -0.49
C ALA A 260 -13.87 -10.30 -0.36
N ILE A 261 -12.66 -9.76 -0.29
CA ILE A 261 -12.40 -8.33 -0.33
C ILE A 261 -11.60 -8.05 -1.61
N PRO A 262 -11.92 -6.99 -2.40
CA PRO A 262 -11.17 -6.68 -3.60
C PRO A 262 -9.67 -6.62 -3.32
N SER A 263 -8.88 -7.39 -4.08
CA SER A 263 -7.43 -7.51 -3.87
C SER A 263 -6.72 -6.15 -3.92
N ASP A 264 -7.17 -5.24 -4.78
CA ASP A 264 -6.64 -3.88 -4.86
C ASP A 264 -6.73 -3.10 -3.55
N LEU A 265 -7.74 -3.40 -2.71
CA LEU A 265 -7.93 -2.77 -1.40
C LEU A 265 -7.08 -3.40 -0.28
N LEU A 266 -6.50 -4.56 -0.54
CA LEU A 266 -5.71 -5.31 0.44
C LEU A 266 -4.21 -5.33 0.11
N GLN A 267 -3.86 -5.29 -1.19
CA GLN A 267 -2.49 -5.51 -1.66
C GLN A 267 -1.81 -4.23 -2.14
N ARG A 268 -2.57 -3.14 -2.36
CA ARG A 268 -2.00 -1.84 -2.72
C ARG A 268 -1.88 -0.99 -1.46
N HIS A 269 -0.65 -0.80 -1.02
CA HIS A 269 -0.31 -0.02 0.17
C HIS A 269 -0.45 1.48 -0.12
N SER A 270 -1.69 1.93 -0.29
CA SER A 270 -2.12 3.31 -0.56
C SER A 270 -3.23 3.73 0.39
N ASP A 271 -3.86 4.90 0.20
CA ASP A 271 -5.03 5.33 1.00
C ASP A 271 -6.16 4.31 1.02
N ARG A 272 -6.34 3.58 -0.10
CA ARG A 272 -7.43 2.62 -0.27
C ARG A 272 -7.33 1.39 0.62
N ILE A 273 -6.15 1.10 1.17
CA ILE A 273 -5.99 -0.02 2.11
C ILE A 273 -6.85 0.14 3.37
N LEU A 274 -7.15 1.40 3.77
CA LEU A 274 -8.06 1.65 4.89
C LEU A 274 -9.51 1.26 4.59
N GLU A 275 -9.94 1.32 3.32
CA GLU A 275 -11.24 0.77 2.92
C GLU A 275 -11.24 -0.75 3.00
N GLY A 276 -10.17 -1.40 2.54
CA GLY A 276 -9.98 -2.85 2.69
C GLY A 276 -9.97 -3.28 4.16
N THR A 277 -9.25 -2.54 5.01
CA THR A 277 -9.22 -2.76 6.45
C THR A 277 -10.61 -2.62 7.08
N ARG A 278 -11.37 -1.59 6.71
CA ARG A 278 -12.74 -1.38 7.20
C ARG A 278 -13.66 -2.54 6.83
N LEU A 279 -13.61 -3.00 5.58
CA LEU A 279 -14.39 -4.17 5.14
C LEU A 279 -13.99 -5.43 5.91
N MET A 280 -12.69 -5.65 6.10
CA MET A 280 -12.17 -6.77 6.90
C MET A 280 -12.71 -6.72 8.33
N CYS A 281 -12.69 -5.56 8.97
CA CYS A 281 -13.23 -5.37 10.31
C CYS A 281 -14.73 -5.66 10.39
N GLU A 282 -15.50 -5.19 9.41
CA GLU A 282 -16.94 -5.45 9.35
C GLU A 282 -17.24 -6.95 9.21
N TYR A 283 -16.52 -7.66 8.34
CA TYR A 283 -16.70 -9.10 8.16
C TYR A 283 -16.27 -9.91 9.39
N ILE A 284 -15.17 -9.53 10.03
CA ILE A 284 -14.71 -10.16 11.28
C ILE A 284 -15.75 -9.93 12.39
N ASP A 285 -16.37 -8.74 12.43
CA ASP A 285 -17.39 -8.42 13.43
C ASP A 285 -18.68 -9.23 13.22
N LEU A 286 -19.09 -9.48 11.97
CA LEU A 286 -20.22 -10.37 11.64
C LEU A 286 -20.01 -11.83 12.11
N ALA A 287 -18.77 -12.30 12.09
CA ALA A 287 -18.41 -13.65 12.57
C ALA A 287 -18.26 -13.74 14.09
N ARG A 288 -18.40 -12.63 14.80
CA ARG A 288 -18.26 -12.57 16.25
C ARG A 288 -19.48 -13.16 16.93
N PRO A 289 -19.33 -14.12 17.86
CA PRO A 289 -20.45 -14.63 18.61
C PRO A 289 -21.20 -13.50 19.32
N ALA A 290 -22.52 -13.47 19.21
CA ALA A 290 -23.34 -12.51 19.95
C ALA A 290 -22.97 -12.56 21.43
N GLN A 291 -22.74 -11.41 22.05
CA GLN A 291 -22.57 -11.34 23.50
C GLN A 291 -23.87 -11.84 24.14
N PRO A 292 -23.82 -12.76 25.12
CA PRO A 292 -25.00 -13.07 25.91
C PRO A 292 -25.54 -11.77 26.47
N LEU A 293 -26.81 -11.50 26.26
CA LEU A 293 -27.48 -10.38 26.93
C LEU A 293 -27.17 -10.48 28.41
N ALA A 294 -26.54 -9.46 28.97
CA ALA A 294 -26.34 -9.39 30.41
C ALA A 294 -27.72 -9.53 31.07
N VAL A 295 -27.94 -10.67 31.72
CA VAL A 295 -29.16 -10.88 32.52
C VAL A 295 -29.09 -9.85 33.63
N ARG A 296 -29.88 -8.78 33.52
CA ARG A 296 -30.09 -7.85 34.64
C ARG A 296 -30.70 -8.68 35.74
N GLN A 297 -29.90 -9.00 36.75
CA GLN A 297 -30.43 -9.48 38.03
C GLN A 297 -31.19 -8.29 38.63
N TYR A 298 -32.50 -8.45 38.70
CA TYR A 298 -33.37 -7.57 39.46
C TYR A 298 -33.37 -8.01 40.94
#